data_628fd0c7e64b45108ce02b4bceec8654
#
_entry.id   628fd0c7e64b45108ce02b4bceec8654
#
_cell.length_a   1.000
_cell.length_b   1.000
_cell.length_c   1.000
_cell.angle_alpha   90.00
_cell.angle_beta   90.00
_cell.angle_gamma   90.00
#
_symmetry.space_group_name_H-M   'P 1'
#
loop_
_entity.id
_entity.type
_entity.pdbx_description
1 polymer ?
#
loop_
_entity_poly.entity_id
_entity_poly.type
_entity_poly.pdbx_seq_one_letter_code
_entity_poly.pdbx_strand_id
1 'polypeptide(L)'
;MTIQEALEKLQSYEKTTFALHHAAGLMYYDGATTAPKGTAELRGSTLGELSRMGYELTTAPETVEMLRTLMENREELDPVTRRKAEELWRDYDRTHRVPVAEYVAYQELSAKSDAVWHEAKEKNDFALFEPYLQQMFDASRRMAGYWEPEKDPYETMLSTFERGLTVAQCDAFFASLREKLVPLIRQVTAHADRVDDAPLHRDYPVAIQRRFSDFIMDVMDIDRDHCIIGETEHPFTINFSRDDVRITTHYFADQVASSLYSVVHEGGHALYELHTGRELARTCLGNGVSMGIHESQSRFYENIIGRSRAFCSVLLPWLKEHFPAQLADVTEEQFYRMVNRSRPSLIRTEADELTYCLHIMVRYELEKQMFAGTITAHDLPAAWNRLYKEYLGVDVPSDREGVLQDSHWANGNIGYFPSYAIGSAYGAQYLLEMQKDLDVEAAVRSGKLTAINRWLEEKIWKYGCMKDPVALFESVCGPFRPEEYVAYLEKKFTEIYEL
;
A
#
# COMPACT_ATOMS: atom_id res chain seq x y z
N MET A 1 -4.87 36.45 -15.10
CA MET A 1 -5.04 35.95 -16.51
C MET A 1 -6.52 35.62 -16.77
N THR A 2 -6.93 35.44 -18.01
CA THR A 2 -8.28 34.96 -18.35
C THR A 2 -8.41 33.46 -18.09
N ILE A 3 -9.64 32.94 -17.94
CA ILE A 3 -9.91 31.50 -17.79
C ILE A 3 -9.31 30.71 -18.97
N GLN A 4 -9.48 31.20 -20.21
CA GLN A 4 -8.94 30.53 -21.39
C GLN A 4 -7.40 30.41 -21.35
N GLU A 5 -6.71 31.50 -21.00
CA GLU A 5 -5.25 31.48 -20.82
C GLU A 5 -4.83 30.52 -19.71
N ALA A 6 -5.60 30.44 -18.61
CA ALA A 6 -5.33 29.51 -17.51
C ALA A 6 -5.50 28.04 -17.93
N LEU A 7 -6.51 27.73 -18.74
CA LEU A 7 -6.73 26.36 -19.28
C LEU A 7 -5.60 25.94 -20.24
N GLU A 8 -5.13 26.84 -21.10
CA GLU A 8 -4.00 26.54 -22.00
C GLU A 8 -2.69 26.32 -21.22
N LYS A 9 -2.46 27.13 -20.17
CA LYS A 9 -1.33 26.94 -19.26
C LYS A 9 -1.44 25.63 -18.48
N LEU A 10 -2.62 25.24 -18.00
CA LEU A 10 -2.84 23.96 -17.31
C LEU A 10 -2.44 22.79 -18.20
N GLN A 11 -2.84 22.77 -19.47
CA GLN A 11 -2.45 21.73 -20.42
C GLN A 11 -0.92 21.65 -20.61
N SER A 12 -0.26 22.80 -20.71
CA SER A 12 1.19 22.86 -20.84
C SER A 12 1.89 22.38 -19.56
N TYR A 13 1.38 22.78 -18.40
CA TYR A 13 1.84 22.35 -17.08
C TYR A 13 1.75 20.83 -16.93
N GLU A 14 0.57 20.25 -17.17
CA GLU A 14 0.35 18.79 -17.09
C GLU A 14 1.30 18.02 -18.01
N LYS A 15 1.48 18.47 -19.25
CA LYS A 15 2.39 17.84 -20.20
C LYS A 15 3.83 17.82 -19.69
N THR A 16 4.30 18.94 -19.14
CA THR A 16 5.68 19.05 -18.65
C THR A 16 5.88 18.26 -17.38
N THR A 17 4.95 18.36 -16.42
CA THR A 17 4.98 17.60 -15.15
C THR A 17 4.96 16.10 -15.40
N PHE A 18 4.09 15.65 -16.31
CA PHE A 18 4.05 14.25 -16.72
C PHE A 18 5.40 13.78 -17.28
N ALA A 19 6.03 14.55 -18.18
CA ALA A 19 7.31 14.18 -18.77
C ALA A 19 8.43 14.07 -17.72
N LEU A 20 8.47 14.99 -16.74
CA LEU A 20 9.43 14.94 -15.64
C LEU A 20 9.22 13.73 -14.75
N HIS A 21 7.98 13.45 -14.35
CA HIS A 21 7.64 12.30 -13.52
C HIS A 21 7.92 10.98 -14.24
N HIS A 22 7.58 10.88 -15.52
CA HIS A 22 7.84 9.71 -16.36
C HIS A 22 9.35 9.42 -16.42
N ALA A 23 10.18 10.45 -16.70
CA ALA A 23 11.63 10.30 -16.77
C ALA A 23 12.21 9.85 -15.40
N ALA A 24 11.81 10.51 -14.31
CA ALA A 24 12.26 10.17 -12.97
C ALA A 24 11.83 8.75 -12.57
N GLY A 25 10.59 8.37 -12.85
CA GLY A 25 10.06 7.04 -12.56
C GLY A 25 10.80 5.93 -13.33
N LEU A 26 11.09 6.14 -14.63
CA LEU A 26 11.90 5.21 -15.42
C LEU A 26 13.30 5.02 -14.83
N MET A 27 13.94 6.10 -14.40
CA MET A 27 15.26 6.03 -13.77
C MET A 27 15.20 5.32 -12.42
N TYR A 28 14.11 5.50 -11.65
CA TYR A 28 13.90 4.77 -10.40
C TYR A 28 13.73 3.27 -10.68
N TYR A 29 12.84 2.90 -11.59
CA TYR A 29 12.60 1.49 -11.96
C TYR A 29 13.87 0.82 -12.48
N ASP A 30 14.60 1.46 -13.40
CA ASP A 30 15.88 0.94 -13.91
C ASP A 30 16.88 0.74 -12.76
N GLY A 31 16.97 1.72 -11.85
CA GLY A 31 17.82 1.64 -10.66
C GLY A 31 17.51 0.48 -9.73
N ALA A 32 16.23 0.12 -9.61
CA ALA A 32 15.77 -0.99 -8.77
C ALA A 32 15.89 -2.37 -9.45
N THR A 33 15.98 -2.41 -10.79
CA THR A 33 15.91 -3.67 -11.57
C THR A 33 17.19 -4.01 -12.32
N THR A 34 17.60 -3.16 -13.27
CA THR A 34 18.61 -3.52 -14.30
C THR A 34 19.87 -2.67 -14.28
N ALA A 35 19.85 -1.49 -13.68
CA ALA A 35 20.98 -0.58 -13.71
C ALA A 35 22.23 -1.15 -13.01
N PRO A 36 23.41 -0.99 -13.61
CA PRO A 36 24.66 -1.38 -12.94
C PRO A 36 24.85 -0.62 -11.61
N LYS A 37 25.29 -1.35 -10.57
CA LYS A 37 25.47 -0.76 -9.20
C LYS A 37 26.33 0.51 -9.18
N GLY A 38 27.35 0.59 -10.04
CA GLY A 38 28.27 1.75 -10.12
C GLY A 38 27.65 3.03 -10.69
N THR A 39 26.38 3.00 -11.15
CA THR A 39 25.71 4.18 -11.74
C THR A 39 24.85 4.97 -10.74
N ALA A 40 24.81 4.56 -9.48
CA ALA A 40 23.92 5.12 -8.46
C ALA A 40 24.12 6.62 -8.25
N GLU A 41 25.38 7.10 -8.20
CA GLU A 41 25.70 8.51 -7.98
C GLU A 41 25.21 9.40 -9.14
N LEU A 42 25.49 8.99 -10.40
CA LEU A 42 25.03 9.71 -11.59
C LEU A 42 23.51 9.76 -11.65
N ARG A 43 22.85 8.63 -11.41
CA ARG A 43 21.38 8.55 -11.37
C ARG A 43 20.80 9.45 -10.28
N GLY A 44 21.36 9.43 -9.09
CA GLY A 44 20.95 10.30 -7.98
C GLY A 44 21.06 11.78 -8.34
N SER A 45 22.19 12.20 -8.95
CA SER A 45 22.37 13.58 -9.42
C SER A 45 21.33 13.98 -10.48
N THR A 46 21.04 13.10 -11.44
CA THR A 46 20.05 13.38 -12.49
C THR A 46 18.63 13.47 -11.93
N LEU A 47 18.26 12.56 -10.99
CA LEU A 47 16.96 12.61 -10.30
C LEU A 47 16.83 13.91 -9.48
N GLY A 48 17.90 14.36 -8.84
CA GLY A 48 17.92 15.64 -8.12
C GLY A 48 17.63 16.83 -9.05
N GLU A 49 18.20 16.84 -10.26
CA GLU A 49 17.94 17.88 -11.24
C GLU A 49 16.50 17.85 -11.77
N LEU A 50 15.95 16.67 -12.07
CA LEU A 50 14.54 16.52 -12.45
C LEU A 50 13.61 17.00 -11.33
N SER A 51 13.91 16.70 -10.08
CA SER A 51 13.15 17.16 -8.91
C SER A 51 13.20 18.68 -8.78
N ARG A 52 14.39 19.30 -8.98
CA ARG A 52 14.53 20.76 -8.99
C ARG A 52 13.66 21.41 -10.08
N MET A 53 13.70 20.86 -11.31
CA MET A 53 12.86 21.35 -12.41
C MET A 53 11.36 21.25 -12.10
N GLY A 54 10.93 20.15 -11.49
CA GLY A 54 9.54 19.94 -11.05
C GLY A 54 9.12 20.97 -9.99
N TYR A 55 9.98 21.20 -8.99
CA TYR A 55 9.73 22.19 -7.95
C TYR A 55 9.61 23.62 -8.52
N GLU A 56 10.54 24.03 -9.39
CA GLU A 56 10.51 25.34 -10.03
C GLU A 56 9.24 25.53 -10.86
N LEU A 57 8.84 24.50 -11.61
CA LEU A 57 7.60 24.54 -12.40
C LEU A 57 6.36 24.71 -11.49
N THR A 58 6.28 23.96 -10.40
CA THR A 58 5.12 23.99 -9.50
C THR A 58 5.01 25.30 -8.73
N THR A 59 6.15 25.89 -8.35
CA THR A 59 6.21 27.13 -7.56
C THR A 59 6.33 28.40 -8.40
N ALA A 60 6.41 28.28 -9.72
CA ALA A 60 6.53 29.44 -10.61
C ALA A 60 5.37 30.42 -10.41
N PRO A 61 5.62 31.75 -10.37
CA PRO A 61 4.57 32.73 -10.21
C PRO A 61 3.41 32.60 -11.21
N GLU A 62 3.73 32.18 -12.44
CA GLU A 62 2.74 31.95 -13.49
C GLU A 62 1.86 30.72 -13.22
N THR A 63 2.43 29.66 -12.63
CA THR A 63 1.66 28.47 -12.21
C THR A 63 0.72 28.83 -11.07
N VAL A 64 1.19 29.59 -10.10
CA VAL A 64 0.37 30.07 -8.98
C VAL A 64 -0.76 30.97 -9.47
N GLU A 65 -0.50 31.87 -10.42
CA GLU A 65 -1.55 32.73 -11.01
C GLU A 65 -2.58 31.90 -11.78
N MET A 66 -2.14 30.91 -12.54
CA MET A 66 -3.01 29.95 -13.25
C MET A 66 -3.93 29.23 -12.26
N LEU A 67 -3.37 28.63 -11.22
CA LEU A 67 -4.15 27.90 -10.22
C LEU A 67 -5.15 28.80 -9.50
N ARG A 68 -4.75 30.02 -9.13
CA ARG A 68 -5.64 31.00 -8.50
C ARG A 68 -6.79 31.35 -9.44
N THR A 69 -6.52 31.64 -10.72
CA THR A 69 -7.55 31.96 -11.70
C THR A 69 -8.55 30.81 -11.86
N LEU A 70 -8.08 29.57 -11.94
CA LEU A 70 -8.96 28.40 -12.04
C LEU A 70 -9.80 28.22 -10.78
N MET A 71 -9.22 28.38 -9.57
CA MET A 71 -9.94 28.25 -8.30
C MET A 71 -10.99 29.35 -8.11
N GLU A 72 -10.70 30.58 -8.48
CA GLU A 72 -11.66 31.71 -8.40
C GLU A 72 -12.86 31.52 -9.32
N ASN A 73 -12.67 30.79 -10.44
CA ASN A 73 -13.70 30.55 -11.45
C ASN A 73 -14.16 29.08 -11.51
N ARG A 74 -13.91 28.31 -10.44
CA ARG A 74 -14.12 26.84 -10.42
C ARG A 74 -15.55 26.40 -10.78
N GLU A 75 -16.55 27.22 -10.51
CA GLU A 75 -17.96 26.92 -10.81
C GLU A 75 -18.28 26.97 -12.32
N GLU A 76 -17.42 27.60 -13.12
CA GLU A 76 -17.53 27.68 -14.58
C GLU A 76 -16.79 26.53 -15.29
N LEU A 77 -15.97 25.76 -14.54
CA LEU A 77 -15.18 24.67 -15.07
C LEU A 77 -16.01 23.36 -15.17
N ASP A 78 -15.66 22.54 -16.15
CA ASP A 78 -16.18 21.17 -16.19
C ASP A 78 -15.67 20.37 -14.97
N PRO A 79 -16.36 19.27 -14.58
CA PRO A 79 -16.03 18.55 -13.35
C PRO A 79 -14.60 18.02 -13.25
N VAL A 80 -14.00 17.60 -14.38
CA VAL A 80 -12.63 17.07 -14.40
C VAL A 80 -11.62 18.21 -14.20
N THR A 81 -11.77 19.29 -14.93
CA THR A 81 -10.90 20.47 -14.82
C THR A 81 -11.02 21.13 -13.45
N ARG A 82 -12.23 21.20 -12.90
CA ARG A 82 -12.46 21.67 -11.53
C ARG A 82 -11.66 20.82 -10.54
N ARG A 83 -11.78 19.49 -10.61
CA ARG A 83 -11.08 18.59 -9.70
C ARG A 83 -9.56 18.69 -9.84
N LYS A 84 -9.04 18.82 -11.07
CA LYS A 84 -7.60 19.08 -11.29
C LYS A 84 -7.14 20.37 -10.60
N ALA A 85 -7.88 21.45 -10.75
CA ALA A 85 -7.56 22.72 -10.11
C ALA A 85 -7.57 22.60 -8.57
N GLU A 86 -8.54 21.87 -8.01
CA GLU A 86 -8.65 21.64 -6.57
C GLU A 86 -7.47 20.81 -6.02
N GLU A 87 -7.06 19.73 -6.71
CA GLU A 87 -5.93 18.90 -6.29
C GLU A 87 -4.61 19.67 -6.38
N LEU A 88 -4.34 20.31 -7.52
CA LEU A 88 -3.11 21.07 -7.72
C LEU A 88 -3.02 22.27 -6.76
N TRP A 89 -4.14 22.94 -6.49
CA TRP A 89 -4.19 24.03 -5.52
C TRP A 89 -3.91 23.53 -4.10
N ARG A 90 -4.45 22.39 -3.73
CA ARG A 90 -4.21 21.80 -2.41
C ARG A 90 -2.74 21.47 -2.19
N ASP A 91 -2.09 20.87 -3.18
CA ASP A 91 -0.66 20.54 -3.12
C ASP A 91 0.21 21.80 -3.01
N TYR A 92 -0.14 22.83 -3.79
CA TYR A 92 0.51 24.13 -3.71
C TYR A 92 0.31 24.79 -2.33
N ASP A 93 -0.94 24.88 -1.86
CA ASP A 93 -1.30 25.53 -0.59
C ASP A 93 -0.60 24.86 0.59
N ARG A 94 -0.56 23.53 0.60
CA ARG A 94 0.15 22.74 1.61
C ARG A 94 1.65 23.05 1.65
N THR A 95 2.28 23.12 0.50
CA THR A 95 3.70 23.49 0.40
C THR A 95 3.94 24.94 0.79
N HIS A 96 3.07 25.85 0.34
CA HIS A 96 3.20 27.29 0.56
C HIS A 96 3.01 27.72 2.02
N ARG A 97 2.21 27.00 2.80
CA ARG A 97 1.97 27.29 4.23
C ARG A 97 3.21 27.03 5.09
N VAL A 98 4.13 26.18 4.64
CA VAL A 98 5.33 25.84 5.41
C VAL A 98 6.42 26.89 5.13
N PRO A 99 7.00 27.54 6.18
CA PRO A 99 8.17 28.39 5.99
C PRO A 99 9.31 27.62 5.33
N VAL A 100 9.96 28.20 4.33
CA VAL A 100 11.02 27.53 3.54
C VAL A 100 12.10 26.94 4.43
N ALA A 101 12.52 27.66 5.47
CA ALA A 101 13.54 27.18 6.40
C ALA A 101 13.09 25.90 7.16
N GLU A 102 11.83 25.82 7.57
CA GLU A 102 11.26 24.63 8.23
C GLU A 102 11.14 23.47 7.26
N TYR A 103 10.73 23.73 6.01
CA TYR A 103 10.67 22.70 4.97
C TYR A 103 12.04 22.10 4.67
N VAL A 104 13.07 22.94 4.49
CA VAL A 104 14.44 22.49 4.25
C VAL A 104 14.96 21.68 5.44
N ALA A 105 14.77 22.20 6.66
CA ALA A 105 15.20 21.49 7.88
C ALA A 105 14.50 20.12 8.04
N TYR A 106 13.22 20.02 7.65
CA TYR A 106 12.50 18.74 7.67
C TYR A 106 13.09 17.74 6.66
N GLN A 107 13.40 18.18 5.43
CA GLN A 107 14.00 17.32 4.41
C GLN A 107 15.40 16.83 4.81
N GLU A 108 16.24 17.73 5.34
CA GLU A 108 17.58 17.38 5.84
C GLU A 108 17.49 16.38 7.01
N LEU A 109 16.56 16.61 7.93
CA LEU A 109 16.32 15.69 9.05
C LEU A 109 15.86 14.32 8.56
N SER A 110 14.94 14.25 7.62
CA SER A 110 14.44 13.00 7.05
C SER A 110 15.56 12.20 6.39
N ALA A 111 16.36 12.82 5.53
CA ALA A 111 17.49 12.16 4.87
C ALA A 111 18.53 11.63 5.88
N LYS A 112 18.82 12.40 6.93
CA LYS A 112 19.75 12.00 7.98
C LYS A 112 19.19 10.90 8.86
N SER A 113 17.90 11.00 9.20
CA SER A 113 17.16 10.03 10.01
C SER A 113 17.14 8.65 9.32
N ASP A 114 16.91 8.61 8.01
CA ASP A 114 16.92 7.38 7.22
C ASP A 114 18.32 6.71 7.24
N ALA A 115 19.36 7.47 7.00
CA ALA A 115 20.73 6.96 7.05
C ALA A 115 21.11 6.39 8.43
N VAL A 116 20.71 7.09 9.50
CA VAL A 116 20.95 6.63 10.87
C VAL A 116 20.10 5.42 11.23
N TRP A 117 18.86 5.34 10.73
CA TRP A 117 18.01 4.16 10.92
C TRP A 117 18.63 2.90 10.31
N HIS A 118 19.17 2.99 9.08
CA HIS A 118 19.89 1.88 8.45
C HIS A 118 21.06 1.39 9.31
N GLU A 119 21.90 2.32 9.82
CA GLU A 119 23.02 2.00 10.70
C GLU A 119 22.55 1.36 12.02
N ALA A 120 21.52 1.94 12.66
CA ALA A 120 20.96 1.44 13.91
C ALA A 120 20.40 0.03 13.75
N LYS A 121 19.69 -0.23 12.66
CA LYS A 121 19.12 -1.54 12.32
C LYS A 121 20.22 -2.57 12.06
N GLU A 122 21.27 -2.22 11.30
CA GLU A 122 22.40 -3.10 11.03
C GLU A 122 23.13 -3.48 12.32
N LYS A 123 23.38 -2.49 13.21
CA LYS A 123 24.06 -2.69 14.50
C LYS A 123 23.16 -3.26 15.60
N ASN A 124 21.85 -3.29 15.37
CA ASN A 124 20.84 -3.60 16.40
C ASN A 124 20.97 -2.67 17.62
N ASP A 125 21.10 -1.37 17.38
CA ASP A 125 21.34 -0.33 18.40
C ASP A 125 20.33 0.83 18.23
N PHE A 126 19.20 0.71 18.94
CA PHE A 126 18.14 1.72 18.90
C PHE A 126 18.61 3.09 19.45
N ALA A 127 19.56 3.12 20.37
CA ALA A 127 20.02 4.37 20.97
C ALA A 127 20.66 5.32 19.93
N LEU A 128 21.20 4.79 18.83
CA LEU A 128 21.68 5.62 17.72
C LEU A 128 20.53 6.37 17.03
N PHE A 129 19.38 5.71 16.88
CA PHE A 129 18.22 6.25 16.15
C PHE A 129 17.27 7.06 17.04
N GLU A 130 17.17 6.76 18.32
CA GLU A 130 16.26 7.39 19.28
C GLU A 130 16.18 8.93 19.15
N PRO A 131 17.29 9.69 19.17
CA PRO A 131 17.25 11.15 19.09
C PRO A 131 16.71 11.67 17.75
N TYR A 132 16.96 10.96 16.66
CA TYR A 132 16.45 11.31 15.34
C TYR A 132 14.95 11.00 15.22
N LEU A 133 14.53 9.87 15.75
CA LEU A 133 13.13 9.48 15.79
C LEU A 133 12.28 10.48 16.57
N GLN A 134 12.74 10.93 17.75
CA GLN A 134 12.07 11.99 18.51
C GLN A 134 11.95 13.28 17.70
N GLN A 135 13.06 13.70 17.06
CA GLN A 135 13.05 14.89 16.21
C GLN A 135 12.10 14.76 15.02
N MET A 136 11.99 13.57 14.40
CA MET A 136 11.05 13.31 13.30
C MET A 136 9.59 13.46 13.75
N PHE A 137 9.20 12.89 14.91
CA PHE A 137 7.86 13.07 15.45
C PHE A 137 7.56 14.54 15.78
N ASP A 138 8.51 15.25 16.39
CA ASP A 138 8.35 16.66 16.75
C ASP A 138 8.26 17.55 15.50
N ALA A 139 9.08 17.27 14.48
CA ALA A 139 9.04 17.96 13.19
C ALA A 139 7.73 17.69 12.46
N SER A 140 7.28 16.44 12.40
CA SER A 140 6.01 16.07 11.76
C SER A 140 4.80 16.74 12.45
N ARG A 141 4.82 16.86 13.77
CA ARG A 141 3.79 17.61 14.51
C ARG A 141 3.79 19.09 14.13
N ARG A 142 4.98 19.72 13.97
CA ARG A 142 5.07 21.11 13.49
C ARG A 142 4.57 21.25 12.05
N MET A 143 4.92 20.31 11.16
CA MET A 143 4.44 20.29 9.77
C MET A 143 2.90 20.20 9.72
N ALA A 144 2.30 19.31 10.50
CA ALA A 144 0.84 19.19 10.62
C ALA A 144 0.20 20.52 11.06
N GLY A 145 0.81 21.23 12.00
CA GLY A 145 0.35 22.54 12.45
C GLY A 145 0.42 23.64 11.37
N TYR A 146 1.36 23.57 10.44
CA TYR A 146 1.37 24.48 9.28
C TYR A 146 0.30 24.13 8.26
N TRP A 147 0.06 22.84 8.03
CA TRP A 147 -0.91 22.37 7.05
C TRP A 147 -2.35 22.63 7.47
N GLU A 148 -2.72 22.22 8.67
CA GLU A 148 -4.07 22.28 9.20
C GLU A 148 -4.07 22.69 10.70
N PRO A 149 -3.83 23.98 11.01
CA PRO A 149 -3.59 24.45 12.39
C PRO A 149 -4.78 24.23 13.35
N GLU A 150 -5.99 24.06 12.82
CA GLU A 150 -7.21 23.88 13.61
C GLU A 150 -7.54 22.39 13.89
N LYS A 151 -6.81 21.46 13.26
CA LYS A 151 -7.02 20.02 13.43
C LYS A 151 -6.04 19.40 14.41
N ASP A 152 -6.42 18.24 14.93
CA ASP A 152 -5.48 17.37 15.64
C ASP A 152 -4.30 17.03 14.73
N PRO A 153 -3.05 17.21 15.18
CA PRO A 153 -1.87 16.97 14.35
C PRO A 153 -1.76 15.54 13.83
N TYR A 154 -2.18 14.54 14.61
CA TYR A 154 -2.13 13.15 14.14
C TYR A 154 -3.21 12.87 13.08
N GLU A 155 -4.39 13.45 13.23
CA GLU A 155 -5.45 13.34 12.22
C GLU A 155 -5.04 14.03 10.90
N THR A 156 -4.31 15.13 11.00
CA THR A 156 -3.70 15.77 9.81
C THR A 156 -2.70 14.82 9.14
N MET A 157 -1.84 14.13 9.90
CA MET A 157 -0.91 13.15 9.33
C MET A 157 -1.63 11.98 8.66
N LEU A 158 -2.66 11.40 9.27
CA LEU A 158 -3.50 10.36 8.66
C LEU A 158 -4.08 10.81 7.33
N SER A 159 -4.62 12.04 7.27
CA SER A 159 -5.26 12.58 6.08
C SER A 159 -4.28 12.84 4.92
N THR A 160 -2.98 12.79 5.16
CA THR A 160 -2.00 12.87 4.07
C THR A 160 -1.98 11.62 3.20
N PHE A 161 -2.33 10.47 3.77
CA PHE A 161 -2.32 9.18 3.11
C PHE A 161 -3.73 8.70 2.75
N GLU A 162 -4.71 9.00 3.63
CA GLU A 162 -6.10 8.59 3.47
C GLU A 162 -7.03 9.74 3.82
N ARG A 163 -7.37 10.55 2.83
CA ARG A 163 -8.18 11.76 3.02
C ARG A 163 -9.59 11.43 3.48
N GLY A 164 -10.00 12.06 4.57
CA GLY A 164 -11.29 11.82 5.21
C GLY A 164 -11.28 10.73 6.28
N LEU A 165 -10.16 9.99 6.45
CA LEU A 165 -9.98 9.06 7.55
C LEU A 165 -9.74 9.83 8.84
N THR A 166 -10.44 9.45 9.91
CA THR A 166 -10.35 10.07 11.23
C THR A 166 -9.73 9.12 12.26
N VAL A 167 -9.14 9.69 13.31
CA VAL A 167 -8.66 8.94 14.49
C VAL A 167 -9.80 8.11 15.10
N ALA A 168 -11.01 8.67 15.19
CA ALA A 168 -12.16 7.96 15.73
C ALA A 168 -12.53 6.70 14.94
N GLN A 169 -12.45 6.76 13.61
CA GLN A 169 -12.68 5.58 12.74
C GLN A 169 -11.59 4.52 12.93
N CYS A 170 -10.32 4.94 13.01
CA CYS A 170 -9.21 4.03 13.30
C CYS A 170 -9.35 3.38 14.68
N ASP A 171 -9.71 4.14 15.71
CA ASP A 171 -9.91 3.64 17.06
C ASP A 171 -11.02 2.57 17.12
N ALA A 172 -12.16 2.85 16.49
CA ALA A 172 -13.26 1.88 16.41
C ALA A 172 -12.84 0.61 15.67
N PHE A 173 -12.14 0.75 14.56
CA PHE A 173 -11.63 -0.37 13.77
C PHE A 173 -10.65 -1.23 14.57
N PHE A 174 -9.59 -0.65 15.12
CA PHE A 174 -8.58 -1.40 15.87
C PHE A 174 -9.11 -1.97 17.19
N ALA A 175 -10.08 -1.30 17.83
CA ALA A 175 -10.77 -1.87 19.00
C ALA A 175 -11.54 -3.16 18.64
N SER A 176 -12.24 -3.16 17.51
CA SER A 176 -12.94 -4.36 17.00
C SER A 176 -11.96 -5.50 16.70
N LEU A 177 -10.82 -5.21 16.04
CA LEU A 177 -9.79 -6.22 15.79
C LEU A 177 -9.21 -6.79 17.09
N ARG A 178 -8.91 -5.94 18.07
CA ARG A 178 -8.38 -6.37 19.37
C ARG A 178 -9.33 -7.30 20.07
N GLU A 179 -10.59 -6.93 20.15
CA GLU A 179 -11.61 -7.72 20.85
C GLU A 179 -11.79 -9.10 20.25
N LYS A 180 -11.79 -9.22 18.93
CA LYS A 180 -12.17 -10.45 18.22
C LYS A 180 -10.97 -11.27 17.74
N LEU A 181 -9.97 -10.62 17.12
CA LEU A 181 -8.89 -11.36 16.48
C LEU A 181 -7.82 -11.81 17.47
N VAL A 182 -7.55 -11.07 18.56
CA VAL A 182 -6.56 -11.50 19.55
C VAL A 182 -6.94 -12.86 20.19
N PRO A 183 -8.19 -13.10 20.63
CA PRO A 183 -8.61 -14.43 21.09
C PRO A 183 -8.55 -15.49 19.99
N LEU A 184 -8.95 -15.15 18.76
CA LEU A 184 -8.93 -16.09 17.63
C LEU A 184 -7.49 -16.53 17.30
N ILE A 185 -6.53 -15.60 17.26
CA ILE A 185 -5.12 -15.91 17.02
C ILE A 185 -4.57 -16.87 18.08
N ARG A 186 -4.94 -16.71 19.35
CA ARG A 186 -4.54 -17.63 20.41
C ARG A 186 -5.09 -19.04 20.19
N GLN A 187 -6.36 -19.15 19.74
CA GLN A 187 -6.96 -20.44 19.39
C GLN A 187 -6.27 -21.07 18.17
N VAL A 188 -6.06 -20.30 17.10
CA VAL A 188 -5.34 -20.74 15.89
C VAL A 188 -3.94 -21.24 16.26
N THR A 189 -3.20 -20.47 17.06
CA THR A 189 -1.86 -20.84 17.52
C THR A 189 -1.86 -22.14 18.32
N ALA A 190 -2.85 -22.36 19.18
CA ALA A 190 -3.00 -23.60 19.95
C ALA A 190 -3.30 -24.83 19.06
N HIS A 191 -3.76 -24.63 17.83
CA HIS A 191 -4.09 -25.68 16.85
C HIS A 191 -3.21 -25.59 15.59
N ALA A 192 -2.00 -25.03 15.70
CA ALA A 192 -1.10 -24.80 14.56
C ALA A 192 -0.71 -26.11 13.83
N ASP A 193 -0.76 -27.24 14.52
CA ASP A 193 -0.50 -28.58 13.99
C ASP A 193 -1.56 -29.09 13.00
N ARG A 194 -2.73 -28.44 12.94
CA ARG A 194 -3.82 -28.81 11.99
C ARG A 194 -3.53 -28.40 10.54
N VAL A 195 -2.55 -27.55 10.31
CA VAL A 195 -2.20 -27.05 8.98
C VAL A 195 -0.71 -27.28 8.74
N ASP A 196 -0.40 -28.23 7.88
CA ASP A 196 0.97 -28.53 7.42
C ASP A 196 1.22 -27.82 6.09
N ASP A 197 2.15 -26.85 6.04
CA ASP A 197 2.58 -26.13 4.84
C ASP A 197 3.94 -26.57 4.29
N ALA A 198 4.53 -27.64 4.85
CA ALA A 198 5.84 -28.14 4.43
C ALA A 198 5.97 -28.40 2.92
N PRO A 199 4.92 -28.84 2.21
CA PRO A 199 5.01 -28.94 0.73
C PRO A 199 5.34 -27.63 0.03
N LEU A 200 4.96 -26.46 0.55
CA LEU A 200 5.25 -25.15 -0.07
C LEU A 200 6.71 -24.73 0.10
N HIS A 201 7.46 -25.40 0.96
CA HIS A 201 8.87 -25.11 1.29
C HIS A 201 9.85 -26.13 0.69
N ARG A 202 9.43 -26.89 -0.32
CA ARG A 202 10.29 -27.80 -1.09
C ARG A 202 11.10 -27.04 -2.14
N ASP A 203 11.94 -27.72 -2.90
CA ASP A 203 12.70 -27.12 -4.00
C ASP A 203 11.80 -26.84 -5.20
N TYR A 204 11.59 -25.58 -5.52
CA TYR A 204 10.79 -25.06 -6.63
C TYR A 204 11.69 -24.30 -7.61
N PRO A 205 12.10 -24.90 -8.74
CA PRO A 205 12.99 -24.26 -9.70
C PRO A 205 12.48 -22.88 -10.17
N VAL A 206 13.30 -21.84 -9.99
CA VAL A 206 12.96 -20.44 -10.30
C VAL A 206 12.50 -20.26 -11.76
N ALA A 207 13.10 -20.99 -12.71
CA ALA A 207 12.69 -20.91 -14.10
C ALA A 207 11.22 -21.33 -14.34
N ILE A 208 10.70 -22.25 -13.52
CA ILE A 208 9.31 -22.68 -13.58
C ILE A 208 8.43 -21.67 -12.84
N GLN A 209 8.90 -21.09 -11.72
CA GLN A 209 8.17 -20.02 -11.02
C GLN A 209 7.94 -18.79 -11.91
N ARG A 210 8.91 -18.42 -12.77
CA ARG A 210 8.72 -17.32 -13.75
C ARG A 210 7.58 -17.64 -14.73
N ARG A 211 7.49 -18.85 -15.25
CA ARG A 211 6.37 -19.29 -16.10
C ARG A 211 5.04 -19.30 -15.32
N PHE A 212 5.08 -19.61 -14.03
CA PHE A 212 3.91 -19.54 -13.18
C PHE A 212 3.44 -18.10 -12.97
N SER A 213 4.36 -17.14 -12.83
CA SER A 213 4.02 -15.72 -12.79
C SER A 213 3.31 -15.25 -14.06
N ASP A 214 3.75 -15.69 -15.24
CA ASP A 214 3.07 -15.42 -16.51
C ASP A 214 1.64 -16.00 -16.51
N PHE A 215 1.48 -17.23 -16.05
CA PHE A 215 0.16 -17.86 -15.92
C PHE A 215 -0.76 -17.09 -14.95
N ILE A 216 -0.24 -16.61 -13.81
CA ILE A 216 -1.00 -15.80 -12.85
C ILE A 216 -1.47 -14.50 -13.51
N MET A 217 -0.60 -13.79 -14.22
CA MET A 217 -0.96 -12.57 -14.93
C MET A 217 -2.04 -12.82 -15.97
N ASP A 218 -2.02 -13.95 -16.67
CA ASP A 218 -3.06 -14.36 -17.62
C ASP A 218 -4.39 -14.66 -16.91
N VAL A 219 -4.38 -15.33 -15.75
CA VAL A 219 -5.58 -15.58 -14.92
C VAL A 219 -6.16 -14.26 -14.41
N MET A 220 -5.31 -13.33 -13.98
CA MET A 220 -5.72 -12.00 -13.53
C MET A 220 -6.23 -11.11 -14.67
N ASP A 221 -6.11 -11.54 -15.93
CA ASP A 221 -6.49 -10.80 -17.13
C ASP A 221 -5.75 -9.46 -17.26
N ILE A 222 -4.44 -9.47 -16.92
CA ILE A 222 -3.55 -8.31 -17.02
C ILE A 222 -3.08 -8.18 -18.46
N ASP A 223 -3.27 -6.99 -19.05
CA ASP A 223 -2.82 -6.67 -20.40
C ASP A 223 -1.29 -6.60 -20.47
N ARG A 224 -0.69 -7.60 -21.16
CA ARG A 224 0.77 -7.75 -21.28
C ARG A 224 1.42 -6.76 -22.25
N ASP A 225 0.64 -6.05 -23.06
CA ASP A 225 1.14 -4.98 -23.91
C ASP A 225 1.36 -3.69 -23.09
N HIS A 226 0.71 -3.57 -21.93
CA HIS A 226 0.76 -2.42 -21.04
C HIS A 226 1.31 -2.72 -19.64
N CYS A 227 1.56 -3.99 -19.31
CA CYS A 227 2.13 -4.38 -18.02
C CYS A 227 3.20 -5.48 -18.18
N ILE A 228 4.36 -5.23 -17.57
CA ILE A 228 5.46 -6.22 -17.51
C ILE A 228 5.82 -6.55 -16.07
N ILE A 229 6.49 -7.70 -15.88
CA ILE A 229 7.03 -8.14 -14.60
C ILE A 229 8.56 -8.10 -14.61
N GLY A 230 9.17 -7.50 -13.60
CA GLY A 230 10.59 -7.48 -13.33
C GLY A 230 10.95 -8.23 -12.05
N GLU A 231 12.24 -8.33 -11.74
CA GLU A 231 12.75 -8.94 -10.51
C GLU A 231 13.45 -7.90 -9.66
N THR A 232 13.14 -7.87 -8.34
CA THR A 232 13.74 -6.98 -7.35
C THR A 232 13.90 -7.69 -6.02
N GLU A 233 14.70 -7.13 -5.12
CA GLU A 233 14.82 -7.64 -3.75
C GLU A 233 13.51 -7.46 -2.96
N HIS A 234 12.85 -6.30 -3.16
CA HIS A 234 11.55 -5.98 -2.56
C HIS A 234 10.55 -5.70 -3.68
N PRO A 235 9.53 -6.55 -3.86
CA PRO A 235 8.48 -6.36 -4.85
C PRO A 235 7.78 -5.00 -4.73
N PHE A 236 7.41 -4.42 -5.85
CA PHE A 236 6.64 -3.19 -5.94
C PHE A 236 5.94 -3.04 -7.30
N THR A 237 4.93 -2.21 -7.34
CA THR A 237 4.27 -1.73 -8.56
C THR A 237 4.63 -0.27 -8.81
N ILE A 238 4.91 0.08 -10.04
CA ILE A 238 5.07 1.46 -10.49
C ILE A 238 4.27 1.68 -11.77
N ASN A 239 3.59 2.82 -11.85
CA ASN A 239 2.88 3.25 -13.04
C ASN A 239 3.50 4.53 -13.60
N PHE A 240 3.59 4.62 -14.90
CA PHE A 240 3.96 5.84 -15.62
C PHE A 240 2.73 6.50 -16.24
N SER A 241 1.77 5.68 -16.59
CA SER A 241 0.41 6.01 -16.98
C SER A 241 -0.42 4.73 -16.99
N ARG A 242 -1.72 4.83 -17.24
CA ARG A 242 -2.56 3.64 -17.49
C ARG A 242 -2.08 2.75 -18.66
N ASP A 243 -1.21 3.26 -19.52
CA ASP A 243 -0.70 2.55 -20.70
C ASP A 243 0.72 1.98 -20.48
N ASP A 244 1.34 2.20 -19.31
CA ASP A 244 2.63 1.61 -18.90
C ASP A 244 2.67 1.45 -17.39
N VAL A 245 2.41 0.22 -16.93
CA VAL A 245 2.48 -0.19 -15.54
C VAL A 245 3.49 -1.34 -15.41
N ARG A 246 4.29 -1.34 -14.34
CA ARG A 246 5.30 -2.38 -14.15
C ARG A 246 5.22 -2.91 -12.74
N ILE A 247 5.17 -4.24 -12.65
CA ILE A 247 5.23 -4.95 -11.38
C ILE A 247 6.59 -5.61 -11.23
N THR A 248 6.98 -5.89 -10.00
CA THR A 248 8.19 -6.67 -9.72
C THR A 248 7.88 -7.78 -8.73
N THR A 249 8.70 -8.83 -8.72
CA THR A 249 8.62 -9.92 -7.77
C THR A 249 10.01 -10.38 -7.35
N HIS A 250 10.06 -11.28 -6.38
CA HIS A 250 11.27 -11.98 -5.97
C HIS A 250 11.02 -13.49 -5.95
N TYR A 251 12.00 -14.28 -6.38
CA TYR A 251 11.88 -15.74 -6.44
C TYR A 251 12.81 -16.41 -5.43
N PHE A 252 12.24 -17.22 -4.56
CA PHE A 252 12.97 -18.10 -3.65
C PHE A 252 12.74 -19.55 -4.08
N ALA A 253 13.80 -20.34 -4.16
CA ALA A 253 13.69 -21.75 -4.58
C ALA A 253 12.90 -22.61 -3.58
N ASP A 254 12.85 -22.21 -2.33
CA ASP A 254 12.22 -22.94 -1.23
C ASP A 254 10.93 -22.28 -0.70
N GLN A 255 10.38 -21.28 -1.40
CA GLN A 255 9.20 -20.53 -0.97
C GLN A 255 8.33 -20.12 -2.16
N VAL A 256 7.74 -21.10 -2.85
CA VAL A 256 6.90 -20.84 -4.04
C VAL A 256 5.72 -19.90 -3.76
N ALA A 257 5.16 -19.93 -2.56
CA ALA A 257 4.06 -19.05 -2.17
C ALA A 257 4.46 -17.56 -2.11
N SER A 258 5.75 -17.26 -1.86
CA SER A 258 6.25 -15.87 -1.82
C SER A 258 6.09 -15.19 -3.18
N SER A 259 6.64 -15.77 -4.25
CA SER A 259 6.51 -15.20 -5.59
C SER A 259 5.08 -15.23 -6.11
N LEU A 260 4.33 -16.31 -5.84
CA LEU A 260 2.92 -16.43 -6.19
C LEU A 260 2.11 -15.24 -5.66
N TYR A 261 2.12 -15.04 -4.35
CA TYR A 261 1.28 -13.99 -3.74
C TYR A 261 1.84 -12.59 -3.94
N SER A 262 3.14 -12.43 -4.14
CA SER A 262 3.72 -11.17 -4.60
C SER A 262 3.18 -10.77 -5.97
N VAL A 263 3.14 -11.67 -6.94
CA VAL A 263 2.58 -11.36 -8.28
C VAL A 263 1.09 -11.07 -8.23
N VAL A 264 0.32 -11.78 -7.41
CA VAL A 264 -1.11 -11.50 -7.22
C VAL A 264 -1.33 -10.14 -6.56
N HIS A 265 -0.54 -9.81 -5.54
CA HIS A 265 -0.58 -8.53 -4.83
C HIS A 265 -0.26 -7.35 -5.76
N GLU A 266 0.91 -7.39 -6.38
CA GLU A 266 1.35 -6.35 -7.31
C GLU A 266 0.45 -6.26 -8.55
N GLY A 267 -0.09 -7.40 -8.99
CA GLY A 267 -1.10 -7.46 -10.04
C GLY A 267 -2.40 -6.73 -9.67
N GLY A 268 -2.81 -6.78 -8.40
CA GLY A 268 -3.95 -6.02 -7.90
C GLY A 268 -3.73 -4.51 -7.98
N HIS A 269 -2.55 -4.04 -7.61
CA HIS A 269 -2.12 -2.65 -7.79
C HIS A 269 -2.09 -2.26 -9.27
N ALA A 270 -1.53 -3.13 -10.11
CA ALA A 270 -1.40 -2.88 -11.54
C ALA A 270 -2.76 -2.77 -12.23
N LEU A 271 -3.71 -3.63 -11.91
CA LEU A 271 -5.06 -3.59 -12.47
C LEU A 271 -5.76 -2.26 -12.17
N TYR A 272 -5.58 -1.71 -10.96
CA TYR A 272 -6.12 -0.39 -10.65
C TYR A 272 -5.55 0.69 -11.58
N GLU A 273 -4.23 0.75 -11.72
CA GLU A 273 -3.55 1.76 -12.53
C GLU A 273 -3.85 1.62 -14.03
N LEU A 274 -3.92 0.40 -14.56
CA LEU A 274 -4.26 0.11 -15.97
C LEU A 274 -5.68 0.54 -16.34
N HIS A 275 -6.60 0.65 -15.36
CA HIS A 275 -8.02 0.87 -15.61
C HIS A 275 -8.55 2.22 -15.09
N THR A 276 -7.67 3.16 -14.70
CA THR A 276 -8.08 4.55 -14.46
C THR A 276 -8.71 5.17 -15.69
N GLY A 277 -9.62 6.15 -15.53
CA GLY A 277 -10.34 6.77 -16.64
C GLY A 277 -9.40 7.32 -17.73
N ARG A 278 -9.70 7.04 -18.99
CA ARG A 278 -8.84 7.49 -20.11
C ARG A 278 -8.71 9.01 -20.17
N GLU A 279 -9.78 9.72 -19.82
CA GLU A 279 -9.84 11.18 -19.75
C GLU A 279 -8.98 11.77 -18.62
N LEU A 280 -8.60 10.94 -17.63
CA LEU A 280 -7.74 11.32 -16.51
C LEU A 280 -6.25 11.06 -16.81
N ALA A 281 -5.96 10.28 -17.83
CA ALA A 281 -4.59 9.86 -18.15
C ALA A 281 -3.65 11.06 -18.30
N ARG A 282 -2.43 10.91 -17.76
CA ARG A 282 -1.36 11.93 -17.80
C ARG A 282 -1.70 13.23 -17.09
N THR A 283 -2.65 13.23 -16.19
CA THR A 283 -3.01 14.36 -15.31
C THR A 283 -2.80 13.98 -13.85
N CYS A 284 -2.92 14.93 -12.93
CA CYS A 284 -2.86 14.68 -11.49
C CYS A 284 -3.99 13.75 -10.97
N LEU A 285 -5.01 13.46 -11.80
CA LEU A 285 -6.12 12.59 -11.44
C LEU A 285 -5.99 11.17 -11.99
N GLY A 286 -4.96 10.88 -12.80
CA GLY A 286 -4.81 9.63 -13.54
C GLY A 286 -4.19 8.46 -12.78
N ASN A 287 -4.17 8.50 -11.45
CA ASN A 287 -3.61 7.48 -10.56
C ASN A 287 -4.66 6.98 -9.58
N GLY A 288 -4.33 5.92 -8.85
CA GLY A 288 -5.12 5.50 -7.69
C GLY A 288 -5.19 6.59 -6.61
N VAL A 289 -6.35 6.73 -5.95
CA VAL A 289 -6.72 7.93 -5.18
C VAL A 289 -6.01 8.05 -3.84
N SER A 290 -5.64 6.94 -3.20
CA SER A 290 -4.99 6.90 -1.89
C SER A 290 -4.26 5.60 -1.65
N MET A 291 -3.43 5.57 -0.59
CA MET A 291 -2.73 4.36 -0.20
C MET A 291 -3.69 3.27 0.29
N GLY A 292 -4.74 3.63 1.04
CA GLY A 292 -5.73 2.67 1.54
C GLY A 292 -6.60 2.07 0.43
N ILE A 293 -7.08 2.88 -0.52
CA ILE A 293 -7.83 2.37 -1.68
C ILE A 293 -6.91 1.52 -2.57
N HIS A 294 -5.65 1.91 -2.76
CA HIS A 294 -4.67 1.16 -3.55
C HIS A 294 -4.36 -0.20 -2.92
N GLU A 295 -4.07 -0.22 -1.62
CA GLU A 295 -3.84 -1.46 -0.85
C GLU A 295 -5.10 -2.32 -0.78
N SER A 296 -6.30 -1.73 -0.85
CA SER A 296 -7.53 -2.51 -0.90
C SER A 296 -7.64 -3.36 -2.15
N GLN A 297 -7.05 -2.92 -3.27
CA GLN A 297 -7.03 -3.71 -4.50
C GLN A 297 -6.01 -4.86 -4.41
N SER A 298 -4.79 -4.59 -3.97
CA SER A 298 -3.76 -5.61 -3.80
C SER A 298 -4.19 -6.68 -2.80
N ARG A 299 -4.72 -6.29 -1.63
CA ARG A 299 -5.17 -7.23 -0.60
C ARG A 299 -6.44 -7.97 -0.98
N PHE A 300 -7.35 -7.35 -1.74
CA PHE A 300 -8.51 -8.04 -2.29
C PHE A 300 -8.08 -9.19 -3.19
N TYR A 301 -7.16 -8.92 -4.15
CA TYR A 301 -6.65 -9.97 -5.02
C TYR A 301 -5.79 -10.99 -4.28
N GLU A 302 -4.88 -10.57 -3.40
CA GLU A 302 -3.99 -11.48 -2.69
C GLU A 302 -4.74 -12.39 -1.71
N ASN A 303 -5.54 -11.79 -0.82
CA ASN A 303 -6.07 -12.50 0.35
C ASN A 303 -7.49 -13.04 0.11
N ILE A 304 -8.37 -12.23 -0.48
CA ILE A 304 -9.78 -12.59 -0.62
C ILE A 304 -10.00 -13.47 -1.83
N ILE A 305 -9.47 -13.08 -2.98
CA ILE A 305 -9.56 -13.88 -4.21
C ILE A 305 -8.45 -14.94 -4.25
N GLY A 306 -7.19 -14.53 -4.14
CA GLY A 306 -6.00 -15.37 -4.38
C GLY A 306 -5.83 -16.51 -3.37
N ARG A 307 -6.33 -16.34 -2.15
CA ARG A 307 -6.33 -17.38 -1.12
C ARG A 307 -7.69 -18.08 -0.95
N SER A 308 -8.63 -17.85 -1.87
CA SER A 308 -9.92 -18.55 -1.86
C SER A 308 -9.81 -19.99 -2.35
N ARG A 309 -10.76 -20.85 -1.97
CA ARG A 309 -10.87 -22.22 -2.49
C ARG A 309 -11.02 -22.24 -4.01
N ALA A 310 -11.79 -21.30 -4.55
CA ALA A 310 -12.00 -21.18 -5.99
C ALA A 310 -10.71 -20.87 -6.74
N PHE A 311 -9.88 -19.96 -6.24
CA PHE A 311 -8.61 -19.63 -6.87
C PHE A 311 -7.58 -20.76 -6.72
N CYS A 312 -7.54 -21.41 -5.55
CA CYS A 312 -6.71 -22.61 -5.35
C CYS A 312 -7.04 -23.72 -6.37
N SER A 313 -8.31 -23.93 -6.71
CA SER A 313 -8.71 -24.91 -7.72
C SER A 313 -8.27 -24.55 -9.14
N VAL A 314 -8.04 -23.28 -9.43
CA VAL A 314 -7.47 -22.80 -10.71
C VAL A 314 -5.95 -22.99 -10.75
N LEU A 315 -5.26 -22.71 -9.64
CA LEU A 315 -3.80 -22.74 -9.58
C LEU A 315 -3.24 -24.16 -9.47
N LEU A 316 -3.85 -25.01 -8.64
CA LEU A 316 -3.29 -26.30 -8.28
C LEU A 316 -3.07 -27.24 -9.47
N PRO A 317 -3.95 -27.34 -10.48
CA PRO A 317 -3.68 -28.17 -11.67
C PRO A 317 -2.38 -27.78 -12.39
N TRP A 318 -2.17 -26.48 -12.61
CA TRP A 318 -0.93 -26.00 -13.23
C TRP A 318 0.29 -26.30 -12.37
N LEU A 319 0.19 -26.08 -11.06
CA LEU A 319 1.27 -26.36 -10.10
C LEU A 319 1.63 -27.85 -10.08
N LYS A 320 0.64 -28.76 -10.07
CA LYS A 320 0.88 -30.21 -10.10
C LYS A 320 1.54 -30.68 -11.40
N GLU A 321 1.14 -30.12 -12.54
CA GLU A 321 1.74 -30.44 -13.82
C GLU A 321 3.22 -30.05 -13.87
N HIS A 322 3.59 -28.90 -13.31
CA HIS A 322 4.93 -28.36 -13.43
C HIS A 322 5.84 -28.65 -12.21
N PHE A 323 5.25 -28.98 -11.08
CA PHE A 323 5.92 -29.34 -9.83
C PHE A 323 5.41 -30.69 -9.27
N PRO A 324 5.43 -31.77 -10.07
CA PRO A 324 4.83 -33.04 -9.65
C PRO A 324 5.56 -33.66 -8.45
N ALA A 325 6.86 -33.49 -8.31
CA ALA A 325 7.61 -34.00 -7.16
C ALA A 325 7.22 -33.32 -5.83
N GLN A 326 6.74 -32.09 -5.91
CA GLN A 326 6.37 -31.28 -4.74
C GLN A 326 4.89 -31.43 -4.36
N LEU A 327 3.99 -31.54 -5.34
CA LEU A 327 2.55 -31.32 -5.15
C LEU A 327 1.64 -32.43 -5.68
N ALA A 328 2.17 -33.54 -6.27
CA ALA A 328 1.33 -34.58 -6.89
C ALA A 328 0.22 -35.09 -5.94
N ASP A 329 0.57 -35.34 -4.68
CA ASP A 329 -0.33 -35.92 -3.68
C ASP A 329 -1.15 -34.87 -2.89
N VAL A 330 -0.95 -33.57 -3.15
CA VAL A 330 -1.63 -32.49 -2.45
C VAL A 330 -3.05 -32.32 -3.00
N THR A 331 -4.08 -32.42 -2.16
CA THR A 331 -5.48 -32.15 -2.54
C THR A 331 -5.76 -30.65 -2.58
N GLU A 332 -6.86 -30.23 -3.22
CA GLU A 332 -7.32 -28.83 -3.21
C GLU A 332 -7.51 -28.31 -1.78
N GLU A 333 -8.13 -29.12 -0.90
CA GLU A 333 -8.34 -28.76 0.50
C GLU A 333 -7.02 -28.55 1.24
N GLN A 334 -6.06 -29.45 1.04
CA GLN A 334 -4.72 -29.28 1.65
C GLN A 334 -4.03 -28.02 1.11
N PHE A 335 -4.07 -27.79 -0.20
CA PHE A 335 -3.48 -26.59 -0.79
C PHE A 335 -4.12 -25.29 -0.26
N TYR A 336 -5.47 -25.26 -0.19
CA TYR A 336 -6.18 -24.14 0.43
C TYR A 336 -5.76 -23.89 1.87
N ARG A 337 -5.65 -24.94 2.70
CA ARG A 337 -5.19 -24.80 4.08
C ARG A 337 -3.75 -24.33 4.17
N MET A 338 -2.84 -24.89 3.37
CA MET A 338 -1.42 -24.50 3.33
C MET A 338 -1.21 -23.01 3.05
N VAL A 339 -1.87 -22.48 2.00
CA VAL A 339 -1.70 -21.08 1.61
C VAL A 339 -2.36 -20.09 2.55
N ASN A 340 -3.22 -20.58 3.44
CA ASN A 340 -3.89 -19.82 4.50
C ASN A 340 -3.37 -20.17 5.90
N ARG A 341 -2.22 -20.83 6.01
CA ARG A 341 -1.62 -21.08 7.34
C ARG A 341 -1.38 -19.76 8.05
N SER A 342 -1.81 -19.68 9.30
CA SER A 342 -1.57 -18.51 10.16
C SER A 342 -0.70 -18.87 11.35
N ARG A 343 0.26 -18.00 11.62
CA ARG A 343 1.13 -18.07 12.80
C ARG A 343 1.62 -16.67 13.18
N PRO A 344 1.58 -16.28 14.44
CA PRO A 344 2.20 -15.05 14.88
C PRO A 344 3.68 -15.00 14.50
N SER A 345 4.11 -13.89 13.94
CA SER A 345 5.49 -13.64 13.50
C SER A 345 5.99 -12.29 14.02
N LEU A 346 7.28 -12.04 13.90
CA LEU A 346 7.90 -10.77 14.31
C LEU A 346 7.81 -9.71 13.21
N ILE A 347 7.99 -10.09 11.96
CA ILE A 347 8.16 -9.17 10.84
C ILE A 347 6.83 -8.92 10.13
N ARG A 348 6.43 -7.67 10.08
CA ARG A 348 5.14 -7.23 9.50
C ARG A 348 4.97 -7.64 8.04
N THR A 349 6.01 -7.48 7.23
CA THR A 349 5.94 -7.79 5.79
C THR A 349 5.78 -9.27 5.49
N GLU A 350 6.03 -10.13 6.49
CA GLU A 350 5.88 -11.59 6.41
C GLU A 350 4.66 -12.11 7.17
N ALA A 351 3.86 -11.20 7.73
CA ALA A 351 2.68 -11.55 8.48
C ALA A 351 1.58 -12.11 7.57
N ASP A 352 0.92 -13.15 8.04
CA ASP A 352 -0.23 -13.75 7.37
C ASP A 352 -1.49 -12.86 7.48
N GLU A 353 -2.52 -13.21 6.72
CA GLU A 353 -3.77 -12.42 6.63
C GLU A 353 -4.44 -12.18 7.99
N LEU A 354 -4.44 -13.16 8.88
CA LEU A 354 -5.09 -13.05 10.18
C LEU A 354 -4.33 -12.12 11.12
N THR A 355 -3.00 -12.16 11.08
CA THR A 355 -2.16 -11.43 12.03
C THR A 355 -1.75 -10.04 11.54
N TYR A 356 -1.79 -9.78 10.23
CA TYR A 356 -1.26 -8.56 9.60
C TYR A 356 -1.78 -7.26 10.22
N CYS A 357 -3.08 -7.13 10.38
CA CYS A 357 -3.67 -5.90 10.90
C CYS A 357 -3.29 -5.62 12.37
N LEU A 358 -2.91 -6.64 13.15
CA LEU A 358 -2.43 -6.43 14.51
C LEU A 358 -1.01 -5.86 14.54
N HIS A 359 -0.16 -6.20 13.56
CA HIS A 359 1.12 -5.52 13.38
C HIS A 359 0.92 -4.02 13.10
N ILE A 360 -0.08 -3.67 12.29
CA ILE A 360 -0.42 -2.27 12.00
C ILE A 360 -0.98 -1.58 13.25
N MET A 361 -1.83 -2.24 14.01
CA MET A 361 -2.42 -1.71 15.23
C MET A 361 -1.36 -1.29 16.26
N VAL A 362 -0.29 -2.08 16.42
CA VAL A 362 0.84 -1.72 17.30
C VAL A 362 1.42 -0.36 16.89
N ARG A 363 1.68 -0.16 15.60
CA ARG A 363 2.26 1.09 15.08
C ARG A 363 1.32 2.28 15.24
N TYR A 364 0.06 2.08 14.92
CA TYR A 364 -0.98 3.09 15.11
C TYR A 364 -1.08 3.57 16.55
N GLU A 365 -1.11 2.66 17.52
CA GLU A 365 -1.21 3.02 18.93
C GLU A 365 0.04 3.74 19.44
N LEU A 366 1.22 3.36 18.97
CA LEU A 366 2.47 4.04 19.31
C LEU A 366 2.54 5.44 18.70
N GLU A 367 2.16 5.60 17.43
CA GLU A 367 2.09 6.91 16.78
C GLU A 367 1.15 7.86 17.53
N LYS A 368 -0.05 7.40 17.90
CA LYS A 368 -0.99 8.20 18.71
C LYS A 368 -0.37 8.64 20.04
N GLN A 369 0.27 7.73 20.75
CA GLN A 369 0.89 8.05 22.04
C GLN A 369 2.04 9.03 21.89
N MET A 370 2.86 8.89 20.83
CA MET A 370 3.91 9.84 20.49
C MET A 370 3.34 11.24 20.18
N PHE A 371 2.27 11.33 19.37
CA PHE A 371 1.63 12.61 19.03
C PHE A 371 0.90 13.24 20.23
N ALA A 372 0.32 12.44 21.10
CA ALA A 372 -0.25 12.91 22.35
C ALA A 372 0.79 13.32 23.41
N GLY A 373 2.09 13.00 23.19
CA GLY A 373 3.16 13.27 24.14
C GLY A 373 3.08 12.42 25.42
N THR A 374 2.34 11.30 25.40
CA THR A 374 2.22 10.37 26.54
C THR A 374 3.40 9.42 26.65
N ILE A 375 4.13 9.20 25.56
CA ILE A 375 5.40 8.51 25.48
C ILE A 375 6.38 9.32 24.63
N THR A 376 7.68 9.02 24.78
CA THR A 376 8.77 9.56 23.98
C THR A 376 9.44 8.46 23.16
N ALA A 377 10.36 8.81 22.26
CA ALA A 377 11.12 7.81 21.50
C ALA A 377 11.87 6.82 22.42
N HIS A 378 12.30 7.27 23.60
CA HIS A 378 12.94 6.43 24.61
C HIS A 378 12.06 5.24 25.07
N ASP A 379 10.74 5.46 25.15
CA ASP A 379 9.79 4.46 25.66
C ASP A 379 9.38 3.45 24.57
N LEU A 380 9.65 3.75 23.27
CA LEU A 380 9.14 2.96 22.16
C LEU A 380 9.56 1.48 22.15
N PRO A 381 10.82 1.08 22.41
CA PRO A 381 11.17 -0.34 22.41
C PRO A 381 10.38 -1.14 23.44
N ALA A 382 10.24 -0.62 24.66
CA ALA A 382 9.50 -1.28 25.72
C ALA A 382 7.98 -1.33 25.42
N ALA A 383 7.41 -0.24 24.92
CA ALA A 383 6.01 -0.18 24.53
C ALA A 383 5.69 -1.10 23.34
N TRP A 384 6.58 -1.17 22.34
CA TRP A 384 6.51 -2.09 21.22
C TRP A 384 6.48 -3.56 21.70
N ASN A 385 7.47 -3.96 22.49
CA ASN A 385 7.58 -5.33 22.96
C ASN A 385 6.35 -5.75 23.78
N ARG A 386 5.84 -4.86 24.63
CA ARG A 386 4.61 -5.10 25.40
C ARG A 386 3.39 -5.33 24.47
N LEU A 387 3.20 -4.50 23.45
CA LEU A 387 2.06 -4.62 22.52
C LEU A 387 2.18 -5.88 21.65
N TYR A 388 3.38 -6.24 21.19
CA TYR A 388 3.61 -7.50 20.47
C TYR A 388 3.25 -8.72 21.32
N LYS A 389 3.66 -8.71 22.59
CA LYS A 389 3.29 -9.79 23.51
C LYS A 389 1.80 -9.86 23.77
N GLU A 390 1.16 -8.71 23.92
CA GLU A 390 -0.29 -8.62 24.19
C GLU A 390 -1.12 -9.09 23.00
N TYR A 391 -0.82 -8.63 21.78
CA TYR A 391 -1.67 -8.84 20.59
C TYR A 391 -1.30 -10.11 19.82
N LEU A 392 -0.03 -10.39 19.66
CA LEU A 392 0.48 -11.50 18.87
C LEU A 392 0.99 -12.67 19.72
N GLY A 393 1.19 -12.47 21.03
CA GLY A 393 1.70 -13.51 21.93
C GLY A 393 3.19 -13.79 21.77
N VAL A 394 3.93 -13.04 20.95
CA VAL A 394 5.35 -13.26 20.67
C VAL A 394 6.25 -12.36 21.52
N ASP A 395 7.42 -12.87 21.86
CA ASP A 395 8.47 -12.10 22.53
C ASP A 395 9.41 -11.53 21.43
N VAL A 396 9.72 -10.24 21.51
CA VAL A 396 10.62 -9.56 20.57
C VAL A 396 12.04 -9.70 21.06
N PRO A 397 12.93 -10.43 20.35
CA PRO A 397 14.27 -10.75 20.84
C PRO A 397 15.29 -9.62 20.65
N SER A 398 15.00 -8.67 19.74
CA SER A 398 15.93 -7.59 19.41
C SER A 398 15.19 -6.38 18.85
N ASP A 399 15.77 -5.19 18.96
CA ASP A 399 15.22 -3.98 18.36
C ASP A 399 15.17 -4.04 16.83
N ARG A 400 16.09 -4.77 16.21
CA ARG A 400 16.10 -5.03 14.75
C ARG A 400 14.83 -5.74 14.28
N GLU A 401 14.36 -6.72 15.04
CA GLU A 401 13.12 -7.46 14.78
C GLU A 401 11.90 -6.80 15.42
N GLY A 402 12.13 -5.74 16.19
CA GLY A 402 11.13 -4.93 16.87
C GLY A 402 10.99 -3.56 16.24
N VAL A 403 11.21 -2.54 17.04
CA VAL A 403 10.99 -1.12 16.75
C VAL A 403 11.76 -0.59 15.54
N LEU A 404 12.86 -1.23 15.15
CA LEU A 404 13.70 -0.87 13.99
C LEU A 404 13.30 -1.58 12.68
N GLN A 405 12.22 -2.38 12.66
CA GLN A 405 11.94 -3.18 11.48
C GLN A 405 11.47 -2.38 10.25
N ASP A 406 10.77 -1.26 10.45
CA ASP A 406 10.21 -0.42 9.39
C ASP A 406 10.92 0.94 9.27
N SER A 407 11.15 1.42 8.04
CA SER A 407 11.76 2.73 7.75
C SER A 407 10.77 3.91 7.75
N HIS A 408 9.48 3.66 7.86
CA HIS A 408 8.42 4.67 7.70
C HIS A 408 8.65 5.90 8.59
N TRP A 409 8.91 5.69 9.87
CA TRP A 409 9.11 6.78 10.82
C TRP A 409 10.39 7.56 10.55
N ALA A 410 11.45 6.88 10.10
CA ALA A 410 12.71 7.50 9.71
C ALA A 410 12.52 8.48 8.53
N ASN A 411 11.64 8.15 7.60
CA ASN A 411 11.33 8.92 6.41
C ASN A 411 10.17 9.93 6.60
N GLY A 412 9.66 10.07 7.83
CA GLY A 412 8.55 10.97 8.13
C GLY A 412 7.18 10.50 7.65
N ASN A 413 7.04 9.23 7.23
CA ASN A 413 5.78 8.62 6.83
C ASN A 413 4.92 8.22 8.04
N ILE A 414 4.69 9.15 8.95
CA ILE A 414 3.89 8.97 10.16
C ILE A 414 2.41 9.14 9.78
N GLY A 415 1.55 8.26 10.28
CA GLY A 415 0.14 8.19 9.88
C GLY A 415 -0.12 7.32 8.64
N TYR A 416 0.92 6.71 8.05
CA TYR A 416 0.79 5.83 6.88
C TYR A 416 0.26 4.44 7.22
N PHE A 417 0.68 3.86 8.33
CA PHE A 417 0.37 2.47 8.69
C PHE A 417 -1.12 2.11 8.67
N PRO A 418 -2.06 2.95 9.17
CA PRO A 418 -3.48 2.62 9.12
C PRO A 418 -4.01 2.30 7.72
N SER A 419 -3.46 2.92 6.66
CA SER A 419 -3.86 2.65 5.26
C SER A 419 -3.74 1.17 4.89
N TYR A 420 -2.70 0.47 5.38
CA TYR A 420 -2.51 -0.96 5.14
C TYR A 420 -3.63 -1.82 5.74
N ALA A 421 -4.02 -1.53 6.98
CA ALA A 421 -5.06 -2.31 7.66
C ALA A 421 -6.45 -2.00 7.12
N ILE A 422 -6.74 -0.72 6.88
CA ILE A 422 -8.01 -0.27 6.31
C ILE A 422 -8.17 -0.79 4.88
N GLY A 423 -7.11 -0.77 4.06
CA GLY A 423 -7.11 -1.38 2.75
C GLY A 423 -7.49 -2.86 2.80
N SER A 424 -6.92 -3.64 3.73
CA SER A 424 -7.30 -5.03 3.94
C SER A 424 -8.79 -5.19 4.28
N ALA A 425 -9.32 -4.31 5.15
CA ALA A 425 -10.72 -4.36 5.58
C ALA A 425 -11.70 -3.91 4.50
N TYR A 426 -11.35 -2.93 3.67
CA TYR A 426 -12.16 -2.49 2.53
C TYR A 426 -12.43 -3.64 1.56
N GLY A 427 -11.45 -4.51 1.34
CA GLY A 427 -11.60 -5.69 0.48
C GLY A 427 -12.76 -6.60 0.89
N ALA A 428 -12.99 -6.80 2.18
CA ALA A 428 -14.11 -7.62 2.67
C ALA A 428 -15.47 -7.00 2.33
N GLN A 429 -15.61 -5.68 2.48
CA GLN A 429 -16.85 -5.02 2.07
C GLN A 429 -17.04 -5.00 0.55
N TYR A 430 -15.98 -4.86 -0.24
CA TYR A 430 -16.06 -5.01 -1.70
C TYR A 430 -16.58 -6.40 -2.09
N LEU A 431 -16.10 -7.46 -1.43
CA LEU A 431 -16.62 -8.81 -1.68
C LEU A 431 -18.14 -8.90 -1.45
N LEU A 432 -18.63 -8.36 -0.32
CA LEU A 432 -20.05 -8.38 0.01
C LEU A 432 -20.89 -7.61 -1.00
N GLU A 433 -20.43 -6.45 -1.46
CA GLU A 433 -21.14 -5.67 -2.48
C GLU A 433 -21.08 -6.36 -3.85
N MET A 434 -19.93 -6.90 -4.23
CA MET A 434 -19.73 -7.62 -5.48
C MET A 434 -20.61 -8.86 -5.57
N GLN A 435 -20.80 -9.60 -4.48
CA GLN A 435 -21.66 -10.78 -4.41
C GLN A 435 -23.15 -10.50 -4.64
N LYS A 436 -23.58 -9.23 -4.55
CA LYS A 436 -24.95 -8.84 -4.93
C LYS A 436 -25.14 -8.76 -6.45
N ASP A 437 -24.06 -8.51 -7.19
CA ASP A 437 -24.08 -8.25 -8.63
C ASP A 437 -23.61 -9.47 -9.45
N LEU A 438 -22.73 -10.34 -8.88
CA LEU A 438 -22.17 -11.50 -9.58
C LEU A 438 -21.88 -12.68 -8.65
N ASP A 439 -21.87 -13.89 -9.21
CA ASP A 439 -21.36 -15.09 -8.56
C ASP A 439 -19.82 -15.06 -8.60
N VAL A 440 -19.22 -14.55 -7.51
CA VAL A 440 -17.76 -14.37 -7.40
C VAL A 440 -17.05 -15.72 -7.47
N GLU A 441 -17.59 -16.78 -6.85
CA GLU A 441 -16.96 -18.09 -6.86
C GLU A 441 -16.91 -18.67 -8.28
N ALA A 442 -18.02 -18.62 -9.02
CA ALA A 442 -18.08 -19.06 -10.40
C ALA A 442 -17.18 -18.21 -11.31
N ALA A 443 -17.12 -16.88 -11.08
CA ALA A 443 -16.22 -15.99 -11.81
C ALA A 443 -14.75 -16.39 -11.62
N VAL A 444 -14.31 -16.67 -10.40
CA VAL A 444 -12.92 -17.11 -10.11
C VAL A 444 -12.66 -18.49 -10.73
N ARG A 445 -13.56 -19.47 -10.58
CA ARG A 445 -13.40 -20.82 -11.13
C ARG A 445 -13.37 -20.87 -12.66
N SER A 446 -13.81 -19.81 -13.34
CA SER A 446 -13.69 -19.69 -14.79
C SER A 446 -12.24 -19.69 -15.29
N GLY A 447 -11.29 -19.44 -14.40
CA GLY A 447 -9.87 -19.32 -14.71
C GLY A 447 -9.46 -17.97 -15.29
N LYS A 448 -10.40 -16.99 -15.34
CA LYS A 448 -10.11 -15.60 -15.69
C LYS A 448 -10.90 -14.64 -14.83
N LEU A 449 -10.23 -13.63 -14.28
CA LEU A 449 -10.86 -12.68 -13.36
C LEU A 449 -11.55 -11.48 -14.07
N THR A 450 -11.80 -11.56 -15.37
CA THR A 450 -12.39 -10.49 -16.20
C THR A 450 -13.67 -9.91 -15.61
N ALA A 451 -14.57 -10.74 -15.08
CA ALA A 451 -15.83 -10.27 -14.51
C ALA A 451 -15.63 -9.46 -13.21
N ILE A 452 -14.68 -9.87 -12.38
CA ILE A 452 -14.27 -9.18 -11.15
C ILE A 452 -13.61 -7.85 -11.52
N ASN A 453 -12.68 -7.86 -12.47
CA ASN A 453 -11.98 -6.67 -12.94
C ASN A 453 -12.97 -5.62 -13.47
N ARG A 454 -13.95 -6.01 -14.28
CA ARG A 454 -14.98 -5.10 -14.79
C ARG A 454 -15.81 -4.46 -13.68
N TRP A 455 -16.18 -5.24 -12.66
CA TRP A 455 -16.93 -4.70 -11.52
C TRP A 455 -16.12 -3.64 -10.78
N LEU A 456 -14.82 -3.92 -10.51
CA LEU A 456 -13.91 -2.99 -9.84
C LEU A 456 -13.60 -1.77 -10.70
N GLU A 457 -13.40 -1.95 -12.01
CA GLU A 457 -13.22 -0.82 -12.95
C GLU A 457 -14.43 0.10 -12.93
N GLU A 458 -15.64 -0.46 -13.03
CA GLU A 458 -16.87 0.33 -13.05
C GLU A 458 -17.12 1.07 -11.73
N LYS A 459 -16.85 0.44 -10.61
CA LYS A 459 -17.20 0.97 -9.28
C LYS A 459 -16.09 1.83 -8.66
N ILE A 460 -14.81 1.54 -8.96
CA ILE A 460 -13.66 2.14 -8.27
C ILE A 460 -12.66 2.73 -9.27
N TRP A 461 -12.08 1.91 -10.16
CA TRP A 461 -10.84 2.25 -10.85
C TRP A 461 -10.97 3.43 -11.81
N LYS A 462 -12.06 3.48 -12.59
CA LYS A 462 -12.28 4.54 -13.58
C LYS A 462 -12.32 5.95 -13.00
N TYR A 463 -12.53 6.07 -11.68
CA TYR A 463 -12.62 7.38 -11.05
C TYR A 463 -11.25 8.02 -10.77
N GLY A 464 -10.14 7.22 -10.75
CA GLY A 464 -8.84 7.75 -10.37
C GLY A 464 -8.96 8.63 -9.11
N CYS A 465 -8.41 9.85 -9.16
CA CYS A 465 -8.50 10.83 -8.07
C CYS A 465 -9.71 11.79 -8.16
N MET A 466 -10.76 11.44 -8.91
CA MET A 466 -11.97 12.28 -9.06
C MET A 466 -12.78 12.44 -7.77
N LYS A 467 -12.67 11.49 -6.83
CA LYS A 467 -13.33 11.51 -5.52
C LYS A 467 -12.28 11.38 -4.44
N ASP A 468 -12.57 11.91 -3.26
CA ASP A 468 -11.75 11.61 -2.08
C ASP A 468 -11.91 10.13 -1.67
N PRO A 469 -10.90 9.49 -1.06
CA PRO A 469 -10.88 8.03 -0.86
C PRO A 469 -12.06 7.51 -0.04
N VAL A 470 -12.38 8.14 1.08
CA VAL A 470 -13.54 7.74 1.90
C VAL A 470 -14.84 7.91 1.12
N ALA A 471 -15.00 9.03 0.38
CA ALA A 471 -16.18 9.25 -0.44
C ALA A 471 -16.28 8.27 -1.62
N LEU A 472 -15.14 7.85 -2.21
CA LEU A 472 -15.12 6.81 -3.22
C LEU A 472 -15.58 5.47 -2.63
N PHE A 473 -15.00 5.06 -1.51
CA PHE A 473 -15.38 3.83 -0.82
C PHE A 473 -16.88 3.82 -0.45
N GLU A 474 -17.36 4.88 0.21
CA GLU A 474 -18.76 4.99 0.64
C GLU A 474 -19.75 5.00 -0.54
N SER A 475 -19.34 5.52 -1.69
CA SER A 475 -20.19 5.50 -2.89
C SER A 475 -20.43 4.09 -3.45
N VAL A 476 -19.61 3.11 -3.06
CA VAL A 476 -19.71 1.69 -3.45
C VAL A 476 -20.30 0.84 -2.34
N CYS A 477 -19.78 1.00 -1.11
CA CYS A 477 -20.03 0.10 0.02
C CYS A 477 -20.90 0.70 1.12
N GLY A 478 -21.27 2.00 1.02
CA GLY A 478 -21.82 2.73 2.15
C GLY A 478 -20.76 2.94 3.25
N PRO A 479 -21.16 3.28 4.48
CA PRO A 479 -20.23 3.50 5.58
C PRO A 479 -19.29 2.32 5.82
N PHE A 480 -18.07 2.60 6.26
CA PHE A 480 -17.13 1.57 6.65
C PHE A 480 -17.63 0.79 7.88
N ARG A 481 -17.66 -0.53 7.77
CA ARG A 481 -18.13 -1.47 8.80
C ARG A 481 -17.01 -2.46 9.16
N PRO A 482 -16.21 -2.16 10.19
CA PRO A 482 -15.11 -3.04 10.63
C PRO A 482 -15.52 -4.48 10.93
N GLU A 483 -16.73 -4.67 11.44
CA GLU A 483 -17.30 -5.97 11.80
C GLU A 483 -17.38 -6.94 10.62
N GLU A 484 -17.54 -6.46 9.41
CA GLU A 484 -17.59 -7.31 8.21
C GLU A 484 -16.24 -7.96 7.90
N TYR A 485 -15.16 -7.22 8.08
CA TYR A 485 -13.81 -7.79 7.93
C TYR A 485 -13.49 -8.79 9.05
N VAL A 486 -13.87 -8.46 10.28
CA VAL A 486 -13.71 -9.37 11.41
C VAL A 486 -14.49 -10.66 11.18
N ALA A 487 -15.76 -10.57 10.79
CA ALA A 487 -16.59 -11.73 10.50
C ALA A 487 -16.04 -12.60 9.36
N TYR A 488 -15.48 -11.97 8.33
CA TYR A 488 -14.79 -12.67 7.24
C TYR A 488 -13.60 -13.49 7.77
N LEU A 489 -12.73 -12.88 8.58
CA LEU A 489 -11.57 -13.57 9.15
C LEU A 489 -11.97 -14.66 10.15
N GLU A 490 -12.92 -14.38 11.06
CA GLU A 490 -13.43 -15.37 12.01
C GLU A 490 -13.96 -16.61 11.28
N LYS A 491 -14.82 -16.42 10.29
CA LYS A 491 -15.37 -17.52 9.49
C LYS A 491 -14.28 -18.33 8.81
N LYS A 492 -13.37 -17.66 8.11
CA LYS A 492 -12.29 -18.30 7.34
C LYS A 492 -11.37 -19.14 8.22
N PHE A 493 -10.86 -18.55 9.30
CA PHE A 493 -9.86 -19.21 10.14
C PHE A 493 -10.48 -20.22 11.11
N THR A 494 -11.71 -20.04 11.56
CA THR A 494 -12.47 -21.06 12.28
C THR A 494 -12.67 -22.31 11.42
N GLU A 495 -13.01 -22.14 10.12
CA GLU A 495 -13.17 -23.26 9.20
C GLU A 495 -11.82 -23.96 8.93
N ILE A 496 -10.75 -23.23 8.65
CA ILE A 496 -9.43 -23.78 8.33
C ILE A 496 -8.87 -24.59 9.51
N TYR A 497 -9.03 -24.08 10.72
CA TYR A 497 -8.49 -24.68 11.94
C TYR A 497 -9.51 -25.52 12.70
N GLU A 498 -10.75 -25.68 12.20
CA GLU A 498 -11.82 -26.53 12.81
C GLU A 498 -12.08 -26.15 14.29
N LEU A 499 -12.18 -24.83 14.56
CA LEU A 499 -12.33 -24.28 15.93
C LEU A 499 -13.78 -24.30 16.39
#